data_942bba6e3a47759aa0b0ce6df79d5bfe
#
_entry.id   942bba6e3a47759aa0b0ce6df79d5bfe
#
_cell.length_a   1.000
_cell.length_b   1.000
_cell.length_c   1.000
_cell.angle_alpha   90.00
_cell.angle_beta   90.00
_cell.angle_gamma   90.00
#
_symmetry.space_group_name_H-M   'P 1'
#
loop_
_entity.id
_entity.type
_entity.pdbx_description
1 polymer ?
#
loop_
_entity_poly.entity_id
_entity_poly.type
_entity_poly.pdbx_seq_one_letter_code
_entity_poly.pdbx_strand_id
1 'polypeptide(L)'
;IRNCLVGSEMCIRDSFDLAPIWMGALAGTFMFLNVWLIIWPNQQVVLGMKAGDGPSSAAKAGLASRTNTLFSGPMLLGMLGSKHLALPLGGASTGLYLALGLIVLLEINALFGKQGPMASVKGVIHMSALLTLVIWALLYYM
;
A
#
# COMPACT_ATOMS: atom_id res chain seq x y z
N ILE A 1 21.91 18.84 -19.79
CA ILE A 1 22.04 18.54 -21.24
C ILE A 1 23.06 17.42 -21.48
N ARG A 2 24.10 17.26 -20.61
CA ARG A 2 25.11 16.19 -20.74
C ARG A 2 24.58 14.76 -20.50
N ASN A 3 23.48 14.62 -19.82
CA ASN A 3 22.94 13.30 -19.45
C ASN A 3 21.96 12.70 -20.48
N CYS A 4 21.50 13.48 -21.44
CA CYS A 4 20.64 12.97 -22.52
C CYS A 4 21.40 12.32 -23.70
N LEU A 5 22.72 12.48 -23.76
CA LEU A 5 23.52 11.93 -24.86
C LEU A 5 24.23 10.61 -24.53
N VAL A 6 24.23 10.19 -23.29
CA VAL A 6 24.68 8.85 -22.88
C VAL A 6 23.44 7.98 -22.71
N GLY A 7 22.75 7.87 -23.74
CA GLY A 7 21.98 6.79 -24.22
C GLY A 7 20.81 6.21 -23.43
N SER A 8 20.19 5.38 -24.17
CA SER A 8 19.12 4.46 -23.80
C SER A 8 19.30 3.71 -22.47
N GLU A 9 20.52 3.48 -22.03
CA GLU A 9 20.84 2.80 -20.76
C GLU A 9 20.49 3.65 -19.54
N MET A 10 20.60 4.97 -19.62
CA MET A 10 20.21 5.87 -18.54
C MET A 10 18.69 5.95 -18.43
N CYS A 11 17.97 5.95 -19.54
CA CYS A 11 16.50 5.93 -19.55
C CYS A 11 15.94 4.60 -19.03
N ILE A 12 16.60 3.47 -19.30
CA ILE A 12 16.23 2.15 -18.77
C ILE A 12 16.53 2.08 -17.27
N ARG A 13 17.65 2.64 -16.85
CA ARG A 13 18.02 2.72 -15.43
C ARG A 13 17.05 3.60 -14.64
N ASP A 14 16.66 4.74 -15.17
CA ASP A 14 15.63 5.62 -14.58
C ASP A 14 14.27 4.92 -14.48
N SER A 15 13.96 3.98 -15.38
CA SER A 15 12.72 3.20 -15.31
C SER A 15 12.72 2.17 -14.17
N PHE A 16 13.88 1.65 -13.79
CA PHE A 16 14.02 0.74 -12.65
C PHE A 16 14.11 1.48 -11.32
N ASP A 17 14.56 2.73 -11.28
CA ASP A 17 14.48 3.61 -10.11
C ASP A 17 13.02 3.97 -9.74
N LEU A 18 12.07 3.68 -10.62
CA LEU A 18 10.64 3.83 -10.40
C LEU A 18 9.99 2.63 -9.65
N ALA A 19 10.74 1.58 -9.34
CA ALA A 19 10.20 0.41 -8.64
C ALA A 19 9.45 0.75 -7.34
N PRO A 20 9.96 1.63 -6.44
CA PRO A 20 9.21 2.06 -5.26
C PRO A 20 7.91 2.79 -5.58
N ILE A 21 7.85 3.55 -6.68
CA ILE A 21 6.64 4.27 -7.11
C ILE A 21 5.54 3.28 -7.48
N TRP A 22 5.84 2.20 -8.18
CA TRP A 22 4.85 1.19 -8.55
C TRP A 22 4.20 0.54 -7.33
N MET A 23 5.00 0.24 -6.30
CA MET A 23 4.49 -0.26 -5.03
C MET A 23 3.58 0.78 -4.33
N GLY A 24 4.01 2.04 -4.28
CA GLY A 24 3.20 3.13 -3.73
C GLY A 24 1.91 3.35 -4.51
N ALA A 25 1.96 3.26 -5.85
CA ALA A 25 0.80 3.38 -6.72
C ALA A 25 -0.21 2.23 -6.49
N LEU A 26 0.26 0.98 -6.34
CA LEU A 26 -0.59 -0.15 -6.03
C LEU A 26 -1.29 0.02 -4.68
N ALA A 27 -0.53 0.36 -3.63
CA ALA A 27 -1.09 0.61 -2.30
C ALA A 27 -2.14 1.74 -2.33
N GLY A 28 -1.83 2.85 -3.00
CA GLY A 28 -2.76 3.97 -3.19
C GLY A 28 -4.02 3.58 -3.96
N THR A 29 -3.90 2.73 -4.99
CA THR A 29 -5.03 2.21 -5.74
C THR A 29 -5.96 1.37 -4.87
N PHE A 30 -5.42 0.47 -4.04
CA PHE A 30 -6.24 -0.29 -3.10
C PHE A 30 -6.91 0.60 -2.06
N MET A 31 -6.20 1.59 -1.53
CA MET A 31 -6.79 2.57 -0.62
C MET A 31 -7.96 3.33 -1.27
N PHE A 32 -7.83 3.73 -2.53
CA PHE A 32 -8.90 4.37 -3.29
C PHE A 32 -10.09 3.44 -3.49
N LEU A 33 -9.87 2.19 -3.91
CA LEU A 33 -10.92 1.19 -4.10
C LEU A 33 -11.64 0.90 -2.78
N ASN A 34 -10.93 0.76 -1.67
CA ASN A 34 -11.51 0.57 -0.34
C ASN A 34 -12.44 1.71 0.05
N VAL A 35 -12.07 2.95 -0.26
CA VAL A 35 -12.95 4.11 0.02
C VAL A 35 -14.21 4.04 -0.82
N TRP A 36 -14.10 3.84 -2.13
CA TRP A 36 -15.24 3.92 -3.03
C TRP A 36 -16.15 2.70 -2.99
N LEU A 37 -15.59 1.49 -2.86
CA LEU A 37 -16.37 0.25 -2.92
C LEU A 37 -16.86 -0.23 -1.55
N ILE A 38 -16.15 0.10 -0.47
CA ILE A 38 -16.45 -0.43 0.86
C ILE A 38 -16.86 0.68 1.81
N ILE A 39 -16.02 1.70 2.01
CA ILE A 39 -16.27 2.73 3.02
C ILE A 39 -17.49 3.55 2.65
N TRP A 40 -17.53 4.10 1.44
CA TRP A 40 -18.59 5.00 1.01
C TRP A 40 -19.99 4.37 1.04
N PRO A 41 -20.24 3.17 0.46
CA PRO A 41 -21.57 2.55 0.54
C PRO A 41 -22.02 2.23 1.97
N ASN A 42 -21.10 1.75 2.81
CA ASN A 42 -21.40 1.45 4.19
C ASN A 42 -21.64 2.71 5.03
N GLN A 43 -20.94 3.79 4.78
CA GLN A 43 -21.18 5.08 5.42
C GLN A 43 -22.56 5.65 5.08
N GLN A 44 -23.05 5.47 3.85
CA GLN A 44 -24.41 5.88 3.47
C GLN A 44 -25.49 5.15 4.31
N VAL A 45 -25.25 3.89 4.65
CA VAL A 45 -26.17 3.13 5.53
C VAL A 45 -26.08 3.64 6.98
N VAL A 46 -24.85 3.88 7.48
CA VAL A 46 -24.66 4.41 8.85
C VAL A 46 -25.29 5.78 9.04
N LEU A 47 -25.24 6.63 8.00
CA LEU A 47 -25.82 7.98 7.99
C LEU A 47 -27.34 7.96 7.73
N GLY A 48 -27.97 6.81 7.53
CA GLY A 48 -29.40 6.68 7.25
C GLY A 48 -29.82 7.11 5.85
N MET A 49 -28.87 7.31 4.92
CA MET A 49 -29.15 7.66 3.52
C MET A 49 -29.61 6.45 2.70
N LYS A 50 -29.30 5.24 3.14
CA LYS A 50 -29.72 3.96 2.56
C LYS A 50 -30.24 3.02 3.63
N ALA A 51 -31.24 2.21 3.29
CA ALA A 51 -31.74 1.15 4.16
C ALA A 51 -30.69 0.05 4.30
N GLY A 52 -30.44 -0.40 5.52
CA GLY A 52 -29.51 -1.48 5.84
C GLY A 52 -29.21 -1.59 7.32
N ASP A 53 -28.39 -2.58 7.69
CA ASP A 53 -27.96 -2.79 9.06
C ASP A 53 -26.78 -1.85 9.40
N GLY A 54 -27.03 -0.82 10.20
CA GLY A 54 -26.08 0.20 10.61
C GLY A 54 -24.85 -0.37 11.33
N PRO A 55 -24.99 -1.20 12.38
CA PRO A 55 -23.87 -1.77 13.11
C PRO A 55 -22.92 -2.62 12.26
N SER A 56 -23.46 -3.47 11.39
CA SER A 56 -22.68 -4.29 10.47
C SER A 56 -21.93 -3.43 9.44
N SER A 57 -22.61 -2.42 8.89
CA SER A 57 -22.01 -1.48 7.94
C SER A 57 -20.90 -0.64 8.59
N ALA A 58 -21.09 -0.19 9.82
CA ALA A 58 -20.06 0.53 10.58
C ALA A 58 -18.81 -0.34 10.82
N ALA A 59 -19.00 -1.62 11.15
CA ALA A 59 -17.89 -2.55 11.34
C ALA A 59 -17.08 -2.75 10.04
N LYS A 60 -17.75 -2.95 8.90
CA LYS A 60 -17.11 -3.09 7.57
C LYS A 60 -16.35 -1.83 7.16
N ALA A 61 -16.98 -0.65 7.29
CA ALA A 61 -16.33 0.61 7.00
C ALA A 61 -15.11 0.86 7.91
N GLY A 62 -15.22 0.52 9.20
CA GLY A 62 -14.13 0.62 10.15
C GLY A 62 -12.95 -0.29 9.82
N LEU A 63 -13.19 -1.52 9.36
CA LEU A 63 -12.15 -2.44 8.94
C LEU A 63 -11.42 -1.91 7.69
N ALA A 64 -12.14 -1.52 6.66
CA ALA A 64 -11.57 -0.95 5.44
C ALA A 64 -10.74 0.32 5.72
N SER A 65 -11.20 1.17 6.64
CA SER A 65 -10.46 2.35 7.09
C SER A 65 -9.15 1.97 7.78
N ARG A 66 -9.12 0.93 8.60
CA ARG A 66 -7.90 0.42 9.24
C ARG A 66 -6.93 -0.18 8.23
N THR A 67 -7.43 -0.88 7.22
CA THR A 67 -6.61 -1.40 6.11
C THR A 67 -5.95 -0.25 5.34
N ASN A 68 -6.67 0.83 5.08
CA ASN A 68 -6.08 2.03 4.49
C ASN A 68 -4.97 2.63 5.36
N THR A 69 -5.15 2.66 6.69
CA THR A 69 -4.08 3.09 7.61
C THR A 69 -2.88 2.15 7.55
N LEU A 70 -3.09 0.83 7.41
CA LEU A 70 -2.01 -0.14 7.23
C LEU A 70 -1.17 0.17 5.98
N PHE A 71 -1.81 0.48 4.86
CA PHE A 71 -1.13 0.75 3.59
C PHE A 71 -0.54 2.15 3.47
N SER A 72 -0.90 3.08 4.35
CA SER A 72 -0.38 4.45 4.31
C SER A 72 1.15 4.51 4.47
N GLY A 73 1.73 3.66 5.33
CA GLY A 73 3.19 3.56 5.50
C GLY A 73 3.92 3.13 4.23
N PRO A 74 3.60 1.97 3.66
CA PRO A 74 4.17 1.52 2.38
C PRO A 74 3.95 2.50 1.22
N MET A 75 2.79 3.14 1.15
CA MET A 75 2.51 4.15 0.13
C MET A 75 3.46 5.35 0.26
N LEU A 76 3.64 5.88 1.48
CA LEU A 76 4.59 6.96 1.75
C LEU A 76 6.04 6.55 1.43
N LEU A 77 6.43 5.33 1.81
CA LEU A 77 7.75 4.79 1.45
C LEU A 77 7.95 4.77 -0.07
N GLY A 78 6.95 4.32 -0.83
CA GLY A 78 7.00 4.28 -2.29
C GLY A 78 7.13 5.67 -2.90
N MET A 79 6.37 6.64 -2.42
CA MET A 79 6.39 8.00 -2.94
C MET A 79 7.67 8.76 -2.59
N LEU A 80 8.10 8.72 -1.33
CA LEU A 80 9.30 9.42 -0.86
C LEU A 80 10.59 8.66 -1.21
N GLY A 81 10.55 7.33 -1.15
CA GLY A 81 11.69 6.46 -1.39
C GLY A 81 12.21 6.56 -2.81
N SER A 82 11.34 6.77 -3.79
CA SER A 82 11.73 6.93 -5.19
C SER A 82 12.67 8.11 -5.46
N LYS A 83 12.66 9.13 -4.59
CA LYS A 83 13.50 10.33 -4.74
C LYS A 83 14.62 10.44 -3.71
N HIS A 84 14.43 9.87 -2.53
CA HIS A 84 15.31 10.10 -1.38
C HIS A 84 16.08 8.88 -0.90
N LEU A 85 15.66 7.68 -1.29
CA LEU A 85 16.36 6.45 -0.97
C LEU A 85 17.16 5.98 -2.17
N ALA A 86 18.48 6.02 -2.06
CA ALA A 86 19.37 5.35 -3.00
C ALA A 86 19.27 3.83 -2.77
N LEU A 87 18.33 3.18 -3.41
CA LEU A 87 18.21 1.73 -3.36
C LEU A 87 19.21 1.09 -4.31
N PRO A 88 19.97 0.06 -3.89
CA PRO A 88 20.88 -0.66 -4.77
C PRO A 88 20.08 -1.52 -5.75
N LEU A 89 19.78 -0.99 -6.91
CA LEU A 89 18.83 -1.56 -7.88
C LEU A 89 19.34 -2.74 -8.72
N GLY A 90 20.44 -3.37 -8.35
CA GLY A 90 20.98 -4.52 -9.08
C GLY A 90 20.12 -5.80 -9.05
N GLY A 91 19.19 -5.92 -8.12
CA GLY A 91 18.30 -7.08 -7.93
C GLY A 91 16.85 -6.73 -7.66
N ALA A 92 16.48 -5.47 -7.86
CA ALA A 92 15.19 -4.91 -7.43
C ALA A 92 13.94 -5.58 -8.01
N SER A 93 14.05 -6.35 -9.08
CA SER A 93 12.90 -7.02 -9.69
C SER A 93 12.25 -8.06 -8.74
N THR A 94 13.03 -8.88 -8.06
CA THR A 94 12.52 -9.91 -7.15
C THR A 94 11.93 -9.30 -5.89
N GLY A 95 12.64 -8.36 -5.27
CA GLY A 95 12.16 -7.63 -4.08
C GLY A 95 10.88 -6.84 -4.34
N LEU A 96 10.78 -6.21 -5.51
CA LEU A 96 9.57 -5.50 -5.93
C LEU A 96 8.38 -6.46 -6.07
N TYR A 97 8.53 -7.59 -6.76
CA TYR A 97 7.46 -8.56 -6.93
C TYR A 97 7.00 -9.16 -5.61
N LEU A 98 7.93 -9.43 -4.68
CA LEU A 98 7.59 -9.88 -3.34
C LEU A 98 6.83 -8.81 -2.54
N ALA A 99 7.25 -7.56 -2.62
CA ALA A 99 6.56 -6.44 -1.98
C ALA A 99 5.15 -6.23 -2.53
N LEU A 100 4.98 -6.26 -3.85
CA LEU A 100 3.68 -6.19 -4.52
C LEU A 100 2.78 -7.37 -4.10
N GLY A 101 3.32 -8.59 -4.13
CA GLY A 101 2.61 -9.80 -3.69
C GLY A 101 2.17 -9.72 -2.23
N LEU A 102 3.01 -9.21 -1.35
CA LEU A 102 2.68 -9.02 0.06
C LEU A 102 1.53 -8.03 0.26
N ILE A 103 1.52 -6.91 -0.46
CA ILE A 103 0.44 -5.93 -0.41
C ILE A 103 -0.87 -6.55 -0.89
N VAL A 104 -0.86 -7.30 -1.99
CA VAL A 104 -2.05 -8.00 -2.52
C VAL A 104 -2.57 -9.04 -1.52
N LEU A 105 -1.69 -9.83 -0.93
CA LEU A 105 -2.06 -10.84 0.07
C LEU A 105 -2.69 -10.21 1.31
N LEU A 106 -2.15 -9.08 1.77
CA LEU A 106 -2.71 -8.35 2.92
C LEU A 106 -4.08 -7.76 2.60
N GLU A 107 -4.31 -7.27 1.38
CA GLU A 107 -5.62 -6.80 0.95
C GLU A 107 -6.64 -7.94 0.91
N ILE A 108 -6.30 -9.08 0.34
CA ILE A 108 -7.16 -10.27 0.32
C ILE A 108 -7.46 -10.73 1.75
N ASN A 109 -6.47 -10.75 2.64
CA ASN A 109 -6.69 -11.09 4.04
C ASN A 109 -7.59 -10.06 4.77
N ALA A 110 -7.51 -8.79 4.42
CA ALA A 110 -8.37 -7.75 4.99
C ALA A 110 -9.84 -7.92 4.54
N LEU A 111 -10.06 -8.39 3.29
CA LEU A 111 -11.41 -8.62 2.76
C LEU A 111 -12.06 -9.89 3.29
N PHE A 112 -11.32 -10.97 3.45
CA PHE A 112 -11.85 -12.31 3.74
C PHE A 112 -11.34 -12.93 5.05
N GLY A 113 -10.31 -12.36 5.67
CA GLY A 113 -9.62 -12.94 6.81
C GLY A 113 -10.12 -12.47 8.18
N LYS A 114 -9.44 -12.94 9.22
CA LYS A 114 -9.69 -12.54 10.63
C LYS A 114 -8.86 -11.31 10.98
N GLN A 115 -9.47 -10.38 11.69
CA GLN A 115 -8.89 -9.06 11.99
C GLN A 115 -7.65 -9.08 12.89
N GLY A 116 -7.43 -10.10 13.72
CA GLY A 116 -6.26 -10.22 14.58
C GLY A 116 -5.82 -8.89 15.23
N PRO A 117 -4.53 -8.49 15.07
CA PRO A 117 -4.00 -7.25 15.64
C PRO A 117 -4.59 -5.97 15.01
N MET A 118 -5.24 -6.07 13.84
CA MET A 118 -5.90 -4.94 13.18
C MET A 118 -7.20 -4.51 13.88
N ALA A 119 -7.65 -5.22 14.91
CA ALA A 119 -8.82 -4.85 15.68
C ALA A 119 -8.64 -3.55 16.49
N SER A 120 -7.39 -3.17 16.82
CA SER A 120 -7.09 -1.95 17.58
C SER A 120 -6.34 -0.91 16.72
N VAL A 121 -6.60 0.38 16.98
CA VAL A 121 -5.91 1.48 16.28
C VAL A 121 -4.40 1.44 16.53
N LYS A 122 -3.97 1.18 17.76
CA LYS A 122 -2.54 1.06 18.10
C LYS A 122 -1.89 -0.11 17.34
N GLY A 123 -2.58 -1.26 17.27
CA GLY A 123 -2.10 -2.42 16.52
C GLY A 123 -1.90 -2.13 15.04
N VAL A 124 -2.83 -1.43 14.40
CA VAL A 124 -2.73 -1.05 12.98
C VAL A 124 -1.53 -0.13 12.73
N ILE A 125 -1.26 0.84 13.60
CA ILE A 125 -0.12 1.75 13.46
C ILE A 125 1.21 0.97 13.56
N HIS A 126 1.35 0.07 14.54
CA HIS A 126 2.55 -0.76 14.67
C HIS A 126 2.71 -1.70 13.47
N MET A 127 1.63 -2.31 13.00
CA MET A 127 1.64 -3.18 11.81
C MET A 127 2.00 -2.41 10.55
N SER A 128 1.54 -1.16 10.38
CA SER A 128 1.92 -0.30 9.27
C SER A 128 3.42 0.03 9.28
N ALA A 129 3.96 0.38 10.44
CA ALA A 129 5.39 0.63 10.60
C ALA A 129 6.23 -0.63 10.32
N LEU A 130 5.81 -1.78 10.87
CA LEU A 130 6.48 -3.06 10.63
C LEU A 130 6.45 -3.44 9.14
N LEU A 131 5.28 -3.33 8.50
CA LEU A 131 5.11 -3.61 7.08
C LEU A 131 6.02 -2.72 6.23
N THR A 132 6.11 -1.44 6.56
CA THR A 132 6.98 -0.48 5.87
C THR A 132 8.46 -0.87 6.00
N LEU A 133 8.90 -1.27 7.19
CA LEU A 133 10.25 -1.77 7.41
C LEU A 133 10.55 -3.06 6.65
N VAL A 134 9.61 -4.00 6.62
CA VAL A 134 9.75 -5.26 5.86
C VAL A 134 9.86 -4.98 4.37
N ILE A 135 9.00 -4.12 3.83
CA ILE A 135 9.05 -3.74 2.41
C ILE A 135 10.35 -3.00 2.08
N TRP A 136 10.79 -2.08 2.95
CA TRP A 136 12.07 -1.42 2.78
C TRP A 136 13.23 -2.43 2.75
N ALA A 137 13.24 -3.38 3.66
CA ALA A 137 14.26 -4.42 3.71
C ALA A 137 14.24 -5.32 2.44
N LEU A 138 13.06 -5.70 1.95
CA LEU A 138 12.91 -6.46 0.71
C LEU A 138 13.48 -5.70 -0.50
N LEU A 139 13.19 -4.40 -0.61
CA LEU A 139 13.69 -3.56 -1.69
C LEU A 139 15.20 -3.26 -1.59
N TYR A 140 15.76 -3.30 -0.37
CA TYR A 140 17.17 -3.01 -0.14
C TYR A 140 18.08 -4.22 -0.32
N TYR A 141 17.64 -5.41 0.12
CA TYR A 141 18.48 -6.62 0.16
C TYR A 141 18.22 -7.60 -1.00
N MET A 142 17.11 -7.48 -1.71
CA MET A 142 16.71 -8.36 -2.81
C MET A 142 16.48 -7.61 -4.13
#